data_65457ac2275a283c64e6114d15662b94
#
_entry.id   65457ac2275a283c64e6114d15662b94
#
_cell.length_a   1.000
_cell.length_b   1.000
_cell.length_c   1.000
_cell.angle_alpha   90.00
_cell.angle_beta   90.00
_cell.angle_gamma   90.00
#
_symmetry.space_group_name_H-M   'P 1'
#
loop_
_entity.id
_entity.type
_entity.pdbx_description
1 polymer ?
#
loop_
_entity_poly.entity_id
_entity_poly.type
_entity_poly.pdbx_seq_one_letter_code
_entity_poly.pdbx_strand_id
1 'polypeptide(L)'
;FNGVRKHQKIEDCRFLYHADKMGFLVWGEIAAAYVYSRKYVKRITDEWIDEILRDYNHPSIVAWTPLNESWGVFNIKDKKEQQSHSAAMIHLTKSLDQTRPVISNDGWEHTCTDLLTIHDYEWNREVLKERYKNIENILNFAPGGRPLMANGWKYEGQPILVTEFGGISYKKGNWDGWGYSSATSEEDFAQRYYDVVSPLLESPLVQGFCYTEITDVEQEINGLCTYDRQPKISVETIRAINEGRWKK
;
A
#
# COMPACT_ATOMS: atom_id res chain seq x y z
N PHE A 1 4.02 9.28 -11.10
CA PHE A 1 3.67 9.14 -9.67
C PHE A 1 4.02 10.43 -8.94
N ASN A 2 3.25 10.76 -7.91
CA ASN A 2 3.44 11.93 -7.06
C ASN A 2 3.95 11.58 -5.65
N GLY A 3 4.10 10.30 -5.37
CA GLY A 3 4.54 9.82 -4.06
C GLY A 3 4.94 8.35 -4.07
N VAL A 4 5.34 7.88 -2.90
CA VAL A 4 5.75 6.51 -2.62
C VAL A 4 5.28 6.09 -1.23
N ARG A 5 4.84 4.85 -1.12
CA ARG A 5 4.69 4.17 0.16
C ARG A 5 6.00 3.42 0.46
N LYS A 6 6.56 3.66 1.64
CA LYS A 6 7.81 3.03 2.09
C LYS A 6 7.48 1.75 2.86
N HIS A 7 7.13 0.70 2.10
CA HIS A 7 6.67 -0.57 2.64
C HIS A 7 7.59 -1.12 3.73
N GLN A 8 7.03 -1.21 4.94
CA GLN A 8 7.64 -1.76 6.16
C GLN A 8 9.05 -1.23 6.46
N LYS A 9 9.29 0.07 6.19
CA LYS A 9 10.63 0.64 6.37
C LYS A 9 10.59 2.07 6.88
N ILE A 10 11.26 2.29 8.00
CA ILE A 10 11.63 3.63 8.48
C ILE A 10 12.80 4.13 7.63
N GLU A 11 12.56 5.15 6.81
CA GLU A 11 13.56 5.62 5.86
C GLU A 11 14.69 6.46 6.49
N ASP A 12 15.81 6.54 5.77
CA ASP A 12 16.91 7.43 6.11
C ASP A 12 16.48 8.90 5.99
N CYS A 13 16.89 9.74 6.92
CA CYS A 13 16.55 11.17 6.93
C CYS A 13 16.95 11.89 5.65
N ARG A 14 18.01 11.44 4.96
CA ARG A 14 18.41 12.00 3.65
C ARG A 14 17.40 11.74 2.56
N PHE A 15 16.71 10.58 2.58
CA PHE A 15 15.61 10.31 1.67
C PHE A 15 14.47 11.30 1.89
N LEU A 16 14.07 11.49 3.15
CA LEU A 16 13.00 12.44 3.52
C LEU A 16 13.38 13.89 3.15
N TYR A 17 14.63 14.29 3.40
CA TYR A 17 15.13 15.61 2.96
C TYR A 17 14.98 15.82 1.45
N HIS A 18 15.33 14.82 0.63
CA HIS A 18 15.17 14.92 -0.80
C HIS A 18 13.71 14.91 -1.23
N ALA A 19 12.86 14.10 -0.58
CA ALA A 19 11.43 14.08 -0.82
C ALA A 19 10.79 15.44 -0.51
N ASP A 20 11.13 16.07 0.62
CA ASP A 20 10.70 17.42 0.99
C ASP A 20 11.08 18.44 -0.08
N LYS A 21 12.36 18.42 -0.49
CA LYS A 21 12.89 19.36 -1.48
C LYS A 21 12.24 19.21 -2.86
N MET A 22 11.85 17.99 -3.22
CA MET A 22 11.20 17.67 -4.50
C MET A 22 9.68 17.84 -4.48
N GLY A 23 9.07 18.00 -3.31
CA GLY A 23 7.61 17.96 -3.14
C GLY A 23 7.03 16.57 -3.42
N PHE A 24 7.78 15.51 -3.09
CA PHE A 24 7.39 14.12 -3.34
C PHE A 24 6.74 13.51 -2.10
N LEU A 25 5.53 12.99 -2.23
CA LEU A 25 4.75 12.48 -1.11
C LEU A 25 5.29 11.14 -0.60
N VAL A 26 5.30 10.97 0.72
CA VAL A 26 5.82 9.76 1.38
C VAL A 26 4.81 9.25 2.42
N TRP A 27 4.57 7.96 2.47
CA TRP A 27 3.92 7.30 3.59
C TRP A 27 4.96 6.75 4.54
N GLY A 28 4.92 7.19 5.81
CA GLY A 28 5.74 6.68 6.90
C GLY A 28 5.20 5.35 7.40
N GLU A 29 6.04 4.32 7.42
CA GLU A 29 5.65 2.96 7.77
C GLU A 29 6.78 2.25 8.49
N ILE A 30 6.44 1.48 9.53
CA ILE A 30 7.40 0.72 10.33
C ILE A 30 7.40 -0.77 9.93
N ALA A 31 8.53 -1.43 10.09
CA ALA A 31 8.66 -2.87 9.88
C ALA A 31 7.82 -3.67 10.90
N ALA A 32 7.09 -4.66 10.40
CA ALA A 32 6.30 -5.55 11.23
C ALA A 32 7.16 -6.66 11.89
N ALA A 33 6.59 -7.32 12.89
CA ALA A 33 7.12 -8.56 13.44
C ALA A 33 6.29 -9.77 12.98
N TYR A 34 6.82 -10.98 13.22
CA TYR A 34 6.12 -12.21 12.83
C TYR A 34 5.24 -12.81 13.96
N VAL A 35 5.44 -12.41 15.21
CA VAL A 35 4.77 -13.03 16.35
C VAL A 35 4.24 -11.96 17.30
N TYR A 36 2.93 -12.03 17.57
CA TYR A 36 2.30 -11.19 18.60
C TYR A 36 2.76 -11.62 20.01
N SER A 37 3.26 -10.67 20.77
CA SER A 37 3.67 -10.87 22.18
C SER A 37 3.74 -9.55 22.92
N ARG A 38 3.74 -9.58 24.27
CA ARG A 38 3.96 -8.36 25.07
C ARG A 38 5.29 -7.67 24.76
N LYS A 39 6.31 -8.46 24.40
CA LYS A 39 7.63 -7.94 24.00
C LYS A 39 7.57 -7.21 22.65
N TYR A 40 6.82 -7.79 21.70
CA TYR A 40 6.55 -7.14 20.41
C TYR A 40 5.81 -5.81 20.62
N VAL A 41 4.67 -5.83 21.35
CA VAL A 41 3.87 -4.62 21.61
C VAL A 41 4.76 -3.50 22.17
N LYS A 42 5.58 -3.80 23.18
CA LYS A 42 6.49 -2.80 23.74
C LYS A 42 7.48 -2.27 22.70
N ARG A 43 8.16 -3.15 21.97
CA ARG A 43 9.22 -2.76 21.04
C ARG A 43 8.70 -1.92 19.89
N ILE A 44 7.63 -2.37 19.23
CA ILE A 44 7.08 -1.63 18.08
C ILE A 44 6.52 -0.27 18.52
N THR A 45 5.97 -0.19 19.73
CA THR A 45 5.46 1.07 20.27
C THR A 45 6.61 2.06 20.53
N ASP A 46 7.70 1.61 21.15
CA ASP A 46 8.86 2.46 21.43
C ASP A 46 9.48 2.97 20.10
N GLU A 47 9.74 2.08 19.13
CA GLU A 47 10.29 2.45 17.81
C GLU A 47 9.35 3.39 17.03
N TRP A 48 8.05 3.16 17.10
CA TRP A 48 7.06 4.00 16.41
C TRP A 48 7.01 5.42 16.96
N ILE A 49 7.14 5.58 18.28
CA ILE A 49 7.24 6.89 18.90
C ILE A 49 8.50 7.60 18.41
N ASP A 50 9.64 6.91 18.42
CA ASP A 50 10.92 7.48 17.99
C ASP A 50 10.88 7.89 16.51
N GLU A 51 10.26 7.09 15.63
CA GLU A 51 10.05 7.42 14.21
C GLU A 51 9.24 8.71 14.06
N ILE A 52 8.04 8.77 14.66
CA ILE A 52 7.17 9.94 14.54
C ILE A 52 7.89 11.19 15.04
N LEU A 53 8.52 11.13 16.21
CA LEU A 53 9.23 12.29 16.79
C LEU A 53 10.41 12.74 15.95
N ARG A 54 11.12 11.79 15.32
CA ARG A 54 12.22 12.09 14.40
C ARG A 54 11.72 12.78 13.13
N ASP A 55 10.63 12.24 12.54
CA ASP A 55 10.22 12.54 11.16
C ASP A 55 9.04 13.52 11.09
N TYR A 56 8.47 13.92 12.23
CA TYR A 56 7.30 14.81 12.33
C TYR A 56 7.40 16.06 11.46
N ASN A 57 8.59 16.68 11.39
CA ASN A 57 8.80 17.93 10.66
C ASN A 57 9.05 17.78 9.16
N HIS A 58 8.98 16.57 8.61
CA HIS A 58 9.10 16.34 7.17
C HIS A 58 7.74 16.57 6.48
N PRO A 59 7.57 17.66 5.68
CA PRO A 59 6.32 17.93 4.99
C PRO A 59 5.99 16.93 3.88
N SER A 60 6.98 16.17 3.41
CA SER A 60 6.75 15.08 2.46
C SER A 60 5.94 13.93 3.04
N ILE A 61 6.02 13.68 4.35
CA ILE A 61 5.22 12.62 4.98
C ILE A 61 3.76 13.07 5.05
N VAL A 62 2.87 12.28 4.41
CA VAL A 62 1.45 12.61 4.30
C VAL A 62 0.53 11.61 5.00
N ALA A 63 1.03 10.48 5.44
CA ALA A 63 0.28 9.46 6.17
C ALA A 63 1.21 8.61 7.05
N TRP A 64 0.66 8.01 8.10
CA TRP A 64 1.32 7.10 9.02
C TRP A 64 0.69 5.71 9.00
N THR A 65 1.50 4.65 8.90
CA THR A 65 1.04 3.26 8.81
C THR A 65 1.81 2.36 9.78
N PRO A 66 1.30 2.14 10.99
CA PRO A 66 1.99 1.32 12.00
C PRO A 66 1.92 -0.18 11.76
N LEU A 67 0.94 -0.69 11.00
CA LEU A 67 0.76 -2.11 10.72
C LEU A 67 0.46 -2.33 9.24
N ASN A 68 0.95 -3.45 8.71
CA ASN A 68 0.71 -3.89 7.34
C ASN A 68 0.28 -5.35 7.32
N GLU A 69 -0.79 -5.67 6.57
CA GLU A 69 -1.24 -7.03 6.24
C GLU A 69 -1.38 -7.97 7.44
N SER A 70 -1.70 -7.41 8.58
CA SER A 70 -1.81 -8.14 9.86
C SER A 70 -0.52 -8.84 10.31
N TRP A 71 0.65 -8.50 9.73
CA TRP A 71 1.93 -8.99 10.23
C TRP A 71 2.14 -8.60 11.69
N GLY A 72 2.51 -9.57 12.51
CA GLY A 72 2.61 -9.42 13.97
C GLY A 72 1.28 -9.44 14.72
N VAL A 73 0.16 -9.32 14.03
CA VAL A 73 -1.21 -9.33 14.59
C VAL A 73 -2.14 -10.26 13.79
N PHE A 74 -1.67 -11.42 13.40
CA PHE A 74 -2.33 -12.35 12.46
C PHE A 74 -3.77 -12.72 12.77
N ASN A 75 -4.20 -12.57 14.02
CA ASN A 75 -5.56 -12.89 14.47
C ASN A 75 -6.38 -11.63 14.78
N ILE A 76 -5.98 -10.47 14.27
CA ILE A 76 -6.62 -9.18 14.54
C ILE A 76 -8.10 -9.19 14.15
N LYS A 77 -8.49 -9.98 13.15
CA LYS A 77 -9.89 -10.17 12.78
C LYS A 77 -10.78 -10.45 13.98
N ASP A 78 -10.34 -11.34 14.88
CA ASP A 78 -11.18 -11.89 15.97
C ASP A 78 -10.62 -11.60 17.37
N LYS A 79 -9.31 -11.42 17.53
CA LYS A 79 -8.65 -11.30 18.82
C LYS A 79 -8.67 -9.88 19.34
N LYS A 80 -9.41 -9.65 20.43
CA LYS A 80 -9.60 -8.32 21.02
C LYS A 80 -8.30 -7.66 21.49
N GLU A 81 -7.33 -8.43 21.99
CA GLU A 81 -6.03 -7.90 22.39
C GLU A 81 -5.24 -7.32 21.20
N GLN A 82 -5.34 -7.96 20.00
CA GLN A 82 -4.68 -7.47 18.80
C GLN A 82 -5.42 -6.27 18.20
N GLN A 83 -6.75 -6.29 18.23
CA GLN A 83 -7.56 -5.12 17.86
C GLN A 83 -7.27 -3.93 18.78
N SER A 84 -7.17 -4.16 20.08
CA SER A 84 -6.83 -3.12 21.06
C SER A 84 -5.43 -2.56 20.83
N HIS A 85 -4.46 -3.41 20.45
CA HIS A 85 -3.12 -2.94 20.08
C HIS A 85 -3.16 -2.05 18.83
N SER A 86 -3.84 -2.47 17.77
CA SER A 86 -4.01 -1.66 16.56
C SER A 86 -4.66 -0.30 16.87
N ALA A 87 -5.75 -0.29 17.63
CA ALA A 87 -6.41 0.94 18.05
C ALA A 87 -5.50 1.83 18.93
N ALA A 88 -4.71 1.22 19.82
CA ALA A 88 -3.75 1.94 20.65
C ALA A 88 -2.66 2.62 19.79
N MET A 89 -2.15 1.96 18.75
CA MET A 89 -1.19 2.55 17.81
C MET A 89 -1.76 3.76 17.09
N ILE A 90 -3.04 3.70 16.67
CA ILE A 90 -3.74 4.85 16.06
C ILE A 90 -3.83 6.02 17.04
N HIS A 91 -4.34 5.79 18.24
CA HIS A 91 -4.50 6.86 19.23
C HIS A 91 -3.17 7.42 19.69
N LEU A 92 -2.15 6.59 19.82
CA LEU A 92 -0.78 7.02 20.11
C LEU A 92 -0.26 7.95 19.00
N THR A 93 -0.37 7.53 17.74
CA THR A 93 0.04 8.35 16.59
C THR A 93 -0.69 9.69 16.60
N LYS A 94 -2.01 9.67 16.78
CA LYS A 94 -2.83 10.90 16.87
C LYS A 94 -2.47 11.79 18.08
N SER A 95 -1.96 11.21 19.16
CA SER A 95 -1.48 12.00 20.31
C SER A 95 -0.17 12.74 20.03
N LEU A 96 0.63 12.23 19.08
CA LEU A 96 1.90 12.81 18.65
C LEU A 96 1.75 13.69 17.40
N ASP A 97 0.86 13.31 16.47
CA ASP A 97 0.59 14.01 15.22
C ASP A 97 -0.90 13.96 14.86
N GLN A 98 -1.60 15.08 15.02
CA GLN A 98 -2.99 15.23 14.64
C GLN A 98 -3.20 15.71 13.20
N THR A 99 -2.13 15.99 12.49
CA THR A 99 -2.20 16.65 11.18
C THR A 99 -2.29 15.68 10.01
N ARG A 100 -1.85 14.44 10.22
CA ARG A 100 -1.78 13.40 9.18
C ARG A 100 -2.77 12.26 9.43
N PRO A 101 -3.36 11.69 8.38
CA PRO A 101 -4.15 10.47 8.50
C PRO A 101 -3.29 9.29 8.97
N VAL A 102 -3.93 8.38 9.70
CA VAL A 102 -3.30 7.16 10.23
C VAL A 102 -4.09 5.95 9.75
N ILE A 103 -3.38 4.98 9.17
CA ILE A 103 -3.93 3.72 8.68
C ILE A 103 -3.70 2.63 9.74
N SER A 104 -4.76 1.96 10.17
CA SER A 104 -4.68 1.01 11.29
C SER A 104 -3.90 -0.28 10.97
N ASN A 105 -4.06 -0.77 9.76
CA ASN A 105 -3.46 -1.99 9.24
C ASN A 105 -3.62 -1.98 7.73
N ASP A 106 -2.58 -1.67 6.98
CA ASP A 106 -2.70 -1.48 5.55
C ASP A 106 -3.10 -2.77 4.83
N GLY A 107 -4.08 -2.67 3.93
CA GLY A 107 -4.56 -3.74 3.07
C GLY A 107 -5.87 -4.41 3.49
N TRP A 108 -6.09 -4.68 4.78
CA TRP A 108 -7.28 -5.38 5.31
C TRP A 108 -7.38 -5.34 6.84
N GLU A 109 -8.48 -5.95 7.36
CA GLU A 109 -8.74 -6.14 8.80
C GLU A 109 -8.54 -4.86 9.64
N HIS A 110 -9.00 -3.73 9.07
CA HIS A 110 -8.91 -2.44 9.75
C HIS A 110 -9.67 -2.41 11.06
N THR A 111 -9.12 -1.69 12.03
CA THR A 111 -9.82 -1.22 13.23
C THR A 111 -10.28 0.23 13.02
N CYS A 112 -10.14 1.14 14.00
CA CYS A 112 -10.31 2.57 13.74
C CYS A 112 -9.22 3.05 12.76
N THR A 113 -9.61 3.62 11.63
CA THR A 113 -8.69 4.04 10.57
C THR A 113 -9.20 5.31 9.90
N ASP A 114 -8.30 6.20 9.49
CA ASP A 114 -8.70 7.41 8.76
C ASP A 114 -8.92 7.13 7.27
N LEU A 115 -8.28 6.10 6.73
CA LEU A 115 -8.39 5.67 5.34
C LEU A 115 -8.74 4.18 5.29
N LEU A 116 -9.62 3.77 4.38
CA LEU A 116 -9.82 2.36 4.04
C LEU A 116 -8.85 2.00 2.93
N THR A 117 -7.85 1.20 3.25
CA THR A 117 -6.82 0.77 2.31
C THR A 117 -6.98 -0.69 1.94
N ILE A 118 -6.68 -1.03 0.69
CA ILE A 118 -6.95 -2.35 0.11
C ILE A 118 -5.72 -2.83 -0.65
N HIS A 119 -5.31 -4.09 -0.41
CA HIS A 119 -4.36 -4.81 -1.26
C HIS A 119 -5.11 -5.74 -2.18
N ASP A 120 -4.96 -5.56 -3.48
CA ASP A 120 -5.74 -6.29 -4.48
C ASP A 120 -4.90 -6.66 -5.70
N TYR A 121 -4.42 -7.89 -5.73
CA TYR A 121 -3.59 -8.42 -6.82
C TYR A 121 -4.38 -9.11 -7.93
N GLU A 122 -5.68 -8.84 -8.04
CA GLU A 122 -6.47 -9.29 -9.18
C GLU A 122 -5.94 -8.64 -10.47
N TRP A 123 -5.78 -9.44 -11.50
CA TRP A 123 -5.26 -9.01 -12.79
C TRP A 123 -6.35 -8.85 -13.86
N ASN A 124 -7.55 -9.39 -13.61
CA ASN A 124 -8.65 -9.34 -14.56
C ASN A 124 -9.39 -8.01 -14.45
N ARG A 125 -9.32 -7.23 -15.54
CA ARG A 125 -9.92 -5.91 -15.65
C ARG A 125 -11.40 -5.86 -15.31
N GLU A 126 -12.20 -6.84 -15.82
CA GLU A 126 -13.65 -6.84 -15.61
C GLU A 126 -14.01 -7.18 -14.16
N VAL A 127 -13.23 -8.05 -13.52
CA VAL A 127 -13.38 -8.34 -12.09
C VAL A 127 -13.10 -7.10 -11.25
N LEU A 128 -12.01 -6.38 -11.54
CA LEU A 128 -11.67 -5.13 -10.85
C LEU A 128 -12.74 -4.05 -11.07
N LYS A 129 -13.25 -3.90 -12.30
CA LYS A 129 -14.35 -2.96 -12.59
C LYS A 129 -15.59 -3.23 -11.76
N GLU A 130 -16.02 -4.48 -11.70
CA GLU A 130 -17.20 -4.85 -10.93
C GLU A 130 -16.95 -4.67 -9.42
N ARG A 131 -15.76 -5.00 -8.94
CA ARG A 131 -15.36 -4.83 -7.53
C ARG A 131 -15.39 -3.37 -7.09
N TYR A 132 -14.81 -2.46 -7.87
CA TYR A 132 -14.69 -1.03 -7.52
C TYR A 132 -15.85 -0.15 -8.02
N LYS A 133 -16.92 -0.75 -8.51
CA LYS A 133 -18.10 -0.06 -9.05
C LYS A 133 -18.95 0.64 -7.99
N ASN A 134 -19.10 0.01 -6.83
CA ASN A 134 -19.91 0.51 -5.73
C ASN A 134 -19.35 0.06 -4.37
N ILE A 135 -19.83 0.70 -3.31
CA ILE A 135 -19.32 0.45 -1.95
C ILE A 135 -19.66 -0.96 -1.44
N GLU A 136 -20.80 -1.50 -1.83
CA GLU A 136 -21.22 -2.83 -1.40
C GLU A 136 -20.27 -3.91 -1.94
N ASN A 137 -19.92 -3.82 -3.23
CA ASN A 137 -18.96 -4.74 -3.85
C ASN A 137 -17.57 -4.65 -3.19
N ILE A 138 -17.12 -3.42 -2.87
CA ILE A 138 -15.84 -3.21 -2.19
C ILE A 138 -15.87 -3.86 -0.81
N LEU A 139 -16.89 -3.57 0.01
CA LEU A 139 -16.95 -4.08 1.38
C LEU A 139 -17.20 -5.60 1.47
N ASN A 140 -17.76 -6.21 0.45
CA ASN A 140 -17.91 -7.66 0.34
C ASN A 140 -16.64 -8.36 -0.17
N PHE A 141 -15.65 -7.59 -0.66
CA PHE A 141 -14.37 -8.16 -1.08
C PHE A 141 -13.52 -8.52 0.14
N ALA A 142 -12.91 -9.69 0.08
CA ALA A 142 -12.01 -10.21 1.10
C ALA A 142 -10.68 -10.62 0.47
N PRO A 143 -9.71 -9.69 0.35
CA PRO A 143 -8.41 -9.98 -0.21
C PRO A 143 -7.70 -11.09 0.57
N GLY A 144 -7.21 -12.12 -0.13
CA GLY A 144 -6.61 -13.28 0.53
C GLY A 144 -7.52 -14.01 1.53
N GLY A 145 -8.85 -13.85 1.42
CA GLY A 145 -9.83 -14.39 2.38
C GLY A 145 -9.96 -13.59 3.68
N ARG A 146 -9.40 -12.39 3.75
CA ARG A 146 -9.42 -11.50 4.91
C ARG A 146 -10.43 -10.37 4.69
N PRO A 147 -11.36 -10.09 5.62
CA PRO A 147 -12.29 -8.98 5.47
C PRO A 147 -11.56 -7.63 5.55
N LEU A 148 -12.10 -6.60 4.92
CA LEU A 148 -11.51 -5.26 5.01
C LEU A 148 -11.56 -4.67 6.42
N MET A 149 -12.61 -4.98 7.19
CA MET A 149 -12.74 -4.54 8.59
C MET A 149 -12.63 -5.72 9.55
N ALA A 150 -11.94 -5.56 10.65
CA ALA A 150 -11.89 -6.55 11.73
C ALA A 150 -13.27 -6.66 12.40
N ASN A 151 -13.58 -7.84 12.98
CA ASN A 151 -14.88 -8.08 13.59
C ASN A 151 -15.18 -7.10 14.73
N GLY A 152 -16.34 -6.46 14.63
CA GLY A 152 -16.77 -5.42 15.56
C GLY A 152 -16.41 -4.00 15.13
N TRP A 153 -15.69 -3.82 14.03
CA TRP A 153 -15.42 -2.54 13.40
C TRP A 153 -16.18 -2.40 12.09
N LYS A 154 -16.45 -1.17 11.68
CA LYS A 154 -17.28 -0.88 10.50
C LYS A 154 -16.65 0.22 9.66
N TYR A 155 -16.92 0.16 8.36
CA TYR A 155 -16.66 1.27 7.47
C TYR A 155 -17.64 2.42 7.76
N GLU A 156 -17.12 3.61 7.92
CA GLU A 156 -17.88 4.83 8.31
C GLU A 156 -17.74 5.95 7.27
N GLY A 157 -17.37 5.61 6.03
CA GLY A 157 -17.23 6.58 4.95
C GLY A 157 -15.81 7.09 4.74
N GLN A 158 -14.80 6.40 5.24
CA GLN A 158 -13.38 6.75 5.02
C GLN A 158 -13.04 6.77 3.52
N PRO A 159 -12.16 7.67 3.07
CA PRO A 159 -11.62 7.60 1.71
C PRO A 159 -10.98 6.24 1.41
N ILE A 160 -11.19 5.73 0.20
CA ILE A 160 -10.73 4.40 -0.21
C ILE A 160 -9.49 4.54 -1.10
N LEU A 161 -8.43 3.82 -0.77
CA LEU A 161 -7.21 3.73 -1.57
C LEU A 161 -6.82 2.28 -1.80
N VAL A 162 -6.32 1.98 -3.00
CA VAL A 162 -5.74 0.67 -3.32
C VAL A 162 -4.23 0.79 -3.20
N THR A 163 -3.70 0.37 -2.05
CA THR A 163 -2.34 0.66 -1.62
C THR A 163 -1.30 -0.38 -2.00
N GLU A 164 -1.76 -1.55 -2.46
CA GLU A 164 -0.96 -2.51 -3.20
C GLU A 164 -1.81 -3.16 -4.27
N PHE A 165 -1.31 -3.23 -5.49
CA PHE A 165 -1.98 -3.89 -6.61
C PHE A 165 -1.02 -4.15 -7.77
N GLY A 166 -1.47 -4.95 -8.72
CA GLY A 166 -0.75 -5.26 -9.95
C GLY A 166 0.29 -6.36 -9.75
N GLY A 167 1.47 -6.04 -9.28
CA GLY A 167 2.51 -7.02 -9.05
C GLY A 167 2.84 -7.86 -10.30
N ILE A 168 2.95 -7.21 -11.47
CA ILE A 168 3.13 -7.86 -12.77
C ILE A 168 4.60 -8.19 -12.97
N SER A 169 4.96 -9.47 -12.92
CA SER A 169 6.33 -9.89 -13.23
C SER A 169 6.62 -9.75 -14.73
N TYR A 170 7.77 -9.19 -15.03
CA TYR A 170 8.32 -9.17 -16.38
C TYR A 170 9.83 -9.30 -16.31
N LYS A 171 10.34 -10.41 -16.88
CA LYS A 171 11.78 -10.69 -16.90
C LYS A 171 12.46 -9.83 -17.97
N LYS A 172 13.19 -8.80 -17.52
CA LYS A 172 14.09 -8.02 -18.37
C LYS A 172 15.53 -8.30 -17.97
N GLY A 173 16.22 -9.17 -18.71
CA GLY A 173 17.57 -9.66 -18.38
C GLY A 173 17.60 -11.12 -17.91
N ASN A 174 18.63 -11.49 -17.12
CA ASN A 174 18.93 -12.90 -16.78
C ASN A 174 18.38 -13.36 -15.41
N TRP A 175 17.65 -12.51 -14.69
CA TRP A 175 17.12 -12.83 -13.36
C TRP A 175 15.79 -13.56 -13.47
N ASP A 176 15.67 -14.68 -12.75
CA ASP A 176 14.42 -15.40 -12.57
C ASP A 176 13.76 -14.93 -11.26
N GLY A 177 12.46 -14.78 -11.29
CA GLY A 177 11.71 -14.33 -10.15
C GLY A 177 10.21 -14.54 -10.34
N TRP A 178 9.42 -13.94 -9.47
CA TRP A 178 7.98 -14.11 -9.43
C TRP A 178 7.23 -12.77 -9.39
N GLY A 179 5.94 -12.83 -9.59
CA GLY A 179 4.95 -11.78 -9.39
C GLY A 179 3.57 -12.41 -9.33
N TYR A 180 2.56 -11.60 -9.05
CA TYR A 180 1.17 -12.07 -8.93
C TYR A 180 0.54 -12.42 -10.29
N SER A 181 1.04 -11.80 -11.35
CA SER A 181 0.80 -12.17 -12.75
C SER A 181 2.08 -12.00 -13.56
N SER A 182 2.13 -12.48 -14.81
CA SER A 182 3.36 -12.46 -15.60
C SER A 182 3.11 -11.91 -17.00
N ALA A 183 3.99 -11.02 -17.45
CA ALA A 183 4.01 -10.50 -18.81
C ALA A 183 5.12 -11.18 -19.64
N THR A 184 4.88 -11.34 -20.94
CA THR A 184 5.78 -12.02 -21.87
C THR A 184 6.51 -11.06 -22.81
N SER A 185 6.05 -9.82 -22.92
CA SER A 185 6.69 -8.75 -23.72
C SER A 185 6.43 -7.38 -23.09
N GLU A 186 7.07 -6.33 -23.60
CA GLU A 186 6.84 -4.95 -23.16
C GLU A 186 5.40 -4.50 -23.47
N GLU A 187 4.84 -4.93 -24.62
CA GLU A 187 3.46 -4.65 -25.00
C GLU A 187 2.46 -5.36 -24.10
N ASP A 188 2.73 -6.64 -23.75
CA ASP A 188 1.91 -7.40 -22.81
C ASP A 188 1.96 -6.78 -21.42
N PHE A 189 3.16 -6.31 -20.97
CA PHE A 189 3.30 -5.60 -19.71
C PHE A 189 2.47 -4.30 -19.70
N ALA A 190 2.57 -3.50 -20.75
CA ALA A 190 1.81 -2.26 -20.88
C ALA A 190 0.28 -2.51 -20.86
N GLN A 191 -0.18 -3.56 -21.56
CA GLN A 191 -1.59 -3.94 -21.58
C GLN A 191 -2.06 -4.39 -20.17
N ARG A 192 -1.31 -5.27 -19.50
CA ARG A 192 -1.63 -5.72 -18.15
C ARG A 192 -1.62 -4.57 -17.15
N TYR A 193 -0.66 -3.66 -17.26
CA TYR A 193 -0.62 -2.48 -16.43
C TYR A 193 -1.85 -1.59 -16.63
N TYR A 194 -2.26 -1.39 -17.87
CA TYR A 194 -3.52 -0.71 -18.19
C TYR A 194 -4.74 -1.43 -17.61
N ASP A 195 -4.78 -2.75 -17.70
CA ASP A 195 -5.91 -3.57 -17.23
C ASP A 195 -6.11 -3.48 -15.71
N VAL A 196 -5.04 -3.28 -14.94
CA VAL A 196 -5.13 -3.13 -13.48
C VAL A 196 -5.29 -1.67 -13.03
N VAL A 197 -4.80 -0.69 -13.81
CA VAL A 197 -4.90 0.75 -13.46
C VAL A 197 -6.24 1.35 -13.89
N SER A 198 -6.72 1.03 -15.10
CA SER A 198 -7.91 1.68 -15.65
C SER A 198 -9.17 1.49 -14.80
N PRO A 199 -9.46 0.33 -14.18
CA PRO A 199 -10.60 0.18 -13.29
C PRO A 199 -10.54 1.08 -12.05
N LEU A 200 -9.34 1.32 -11.53
CA LEU A 200 -9.15 2.20 -10.37
C LEU A 200 -9.39 3.67 -10.74
N LEU A 201 -8.94 4.09 -11.92
CA LEU A 201 -9.20 5.44 -12.45
C LEU A 201 -10.68 5.65 -12.82
N GLU A 202 -11.36 4.61 -13.30
CA GLU A 202 -12.77 4.65 -13.67
C GLU A 202 -13.71 4.59 -12.45
N SER A 203 -13.21 4.15 -11.29
CA SER A 203 -14.01 4.02 -10.05
C SER A 203 -14.39 5.40 -9.49
N PRO A 204 -15.68 5.63 -9.14
CA PRO A 204 -16.09 6.85 -8.46
C PRO A 204 -15.69 6.90 -6.98
N LEU A 205 -15.17 5.81 -6.43
CA LEU A 205 -14.92 5.62 -4.99
C LEU A 205 -13.42 5.59 -4.64
N VAL A 206 -12.56 5.10 -5.55
CA VAL A 206 -11.13 5.03 -5.32
C VAL A 206 -10.51 6.42 -5.45
N GLN A 207 -9.90 6.90 -4.37
CA GLN A 207 -9.29 8.24 -4.30
C GLN A 207 -7.80 8.25 -4.66
N GLY A 208 -7.16 7.09 -4.67
CA GLY A 208 -5.75 6.94 -5.02
C GLY A 208 -5.30 5.48 -5.02
N PHE A 209 -4.12 5.27 -5.57
CA PHE A 209 -3.54 3.94 -5.66
C PHE A 209 -2.01 3.96 -5.58
N CYS A 210 -1.42 2.85 -5.15
CA CYS A 210 0.02 2.64 -5.12
C CYS A 210 0.35 1.28 -5.74
N TYR A 211 1.02 1.29 -6.89
CA TYR A 211 1.39 0.07 -7.61
C TYR A 211 2.55 -0.67 -6.93
N THR A 212 2.48 -1.98 -6.87
CA THR A 212 3.51 -2.87 -6.35
C THR A 212 4.25 -3.52 -7.51
N GLU A 213 5.48 -3.09 -7.81
CA GLU A 213 6.26 -2.08 -7.08
C GLU A 213 7.03 -1.16 -8.05
N ILE A 214 7.82 -0.23 -7.54
CA ILE A 214 8.57 0.71 -8.41
C ILE A 214 9.80 0.05 -9.04
N THR A 215 10.55 -0.76 -8.29
CA THR A 215 11.74 -1.48 -8.74
C THR A 215 11.69 -2.93 -8.31
N ASP A 216 12.25 -3.84 -9.09
CA ASP A 216 12.44 -5.22 -8.66
C ASP A 216 13.21 -5.28 -7.33
N VAL A 217 12.82 -6.23 -6.47
CA VAL A 217 13.46 -6.49 -5.18
C VAL A 217 13.74 -7.98 -5.06
N GLU A 218 15.04 -8.35 -5.06
CA GLU A 218 15.49 -9.74 -4.98
C GLU A 218 14.79 -10.64 -6.02
N GLN A 219 13.98 -11.62 -5.59
CA GLN A 219 13.24 -12.53 -6.47
C GLN A 219 11.87 -11.99 -6.90
N GLU A 220 11.44 -10.87 -6.37
CA GLU A 220 10.20 -10.21 -6.77
C GLU A 220 10.47 -9.29 -7.96
N ILE A 221 10.14 -9.77 -9.18
CA ILE A 221 10.45 -9.09 -10.44
C ILE A 221 9.22 -8.39 -11.04
N ASN A 222 8.43 -7.76 -10.19
CA ASN A 222 7.19 -7.07 -10.56
C ASN A 222 7.31 -5.53 -10.55
N GLY A 223 8.53 -5.02 -10.44
CA GLY A 223 8.80 -3.58 -10.56
C GLY A 223 8.45 -3.00 -11.92
N LEU A 224 8.13 -1.71 -11.96
CA LEU A 224 8.09 -0.91 -13.20
C LEU A 224 9.50 -0.68 -13.76
N CYS A 225 10.50 -0.76 -12.89
CA CYS A 225 11.91 -0.73 -13.22
C CYS A 225 12.59 -2.05 -12.80
N THR A 226 13.70 -2.37 -13.44
CA THR A 226 14.61 -3.44 -13.02
C THR A 226 15.26 -3.12 -11.67
N TYR A 227 15.96 -4.08 -11.08
CA TYR A 227 16.70 -3.92 -9.82
C TYR A 227 17.73 -2.78 -9.89
N ASP A 228 18.37 -2.56 -11.02
CA ASP A 228 19.28 -1.45 -11.30
C ASP A 228 18.58 -0.17 -11.78
N ARG A 229 17.25 -0.10 -11.60
CA ARG A 229 16.37 1.05 -11.85
C ARG A 229 16.24 1.48 -13.31
N GLN A 230 16.42 0.56 -14.25
CA GLN A 230 16.11 0.82 -15.65
C GLN A 230 14.63 0.57 -15.91
N PRO A 231 13.90 1.49 -16.57
CA PRO A 231 12.49 1.28 -16.90
C PRO A 231 12.28 -0.01 -17.72
N LYS A 232 11.30 -0.81 -17.32
CA LYS A 232 10.97 -2.05 -18.06
C LYS A 232 10.21 -1.78 -19.35
N ILE A 233 9.41 -0.72 -19.36
CA ILE A 233 8.73 -0.18 -20.56
C ILE A 233 8.90 1.34 -20.57
N SER A 234 8.47 2.00 -21.67
CA SER A 234 8.53 3.47 -21.79
C SER A 234 7.85 4.16 -20.61
N VAL A 235 8.55 5.14 -20.04
CA VAL A 235 8.02 5.99 -18.95
C VAL A 235 6.80 6.79 -19.44
N GLU A 236 6.78 7.18 -20.71
CA GLU A 236 5.67 7.89 -21.35
C GLU A 236 4.42 7.01 -21.41
N THR A 237 4.59 5.69 -21.67
CA THR A 237 3.48 4.71 -21.64
C THR A 237 2.90 4.59 -20.24
N ILE A 238 3.75 4.41 -19.21
CA ILE A 238 3.30 4.35 -17.80
C ILE A 238 2.56 5.63 -17.43
N ARG A 239 3.12 6.80 -17.80
CA ARG A 239 2.49 8.09 -17.55
C ARG A 239 1.14 8.23 -18.24
N ALA A 240 1.05 7.85 -19.51
CA ALA A 240 -0.20 7.92 -20.27
C ALA A 240 -1.29 7.04 -19.67
N ILE A 241 -0.93 5.83 -19.17
CA ILE A 241 -1.86 4.94 -18.48
C ILE A 241 -2.34 5.57 -17.16
N ASN A 242 -1.42 6.06 -16.33
CA ASN A 242 -1.77 6.69 -15.04
C ASN A 242 -2.62 7.95 -15.19
N GLU A 243 -2.49 8.66 -16.29
CA GLU A 243 -3.29 9.85 -16.61
C GLU A 243 -4.59 9.51 -17.38
N GLY A 244 -4.91 8.23 -17.60
CA GLY A 244 -6.10 7.79 -18.34
C GLY A 244 -6.09 8.18 -19.83
N ARG A 245 -4.92 8.49 -20.40
CA ARG A 245 -4.75 8.96 -21.79
C ARG A 245 -4.22 7.88 -22.74
N TRP A 246 -3.87 6.71 -22.22
CA TRP A 246 -3.32 5.65 -23.05
C TRP A 246 -4.39 5.06 -23.98
N LYS A 247 -4.05 5.02 -25.26
CA LYS A 247 -4.87 4.41 -26.32
C LYS A 247 -4.02 3.35 -27.00
N LYS A 248 -4.57 2.18 -27.12
CA LYS A 248 -3.97 1.06 -27.86
C LYS A 248 -3.94 1.33 -29.35
#